data_fe337a99561abdd9b5b1bdda58dee2d9
#
_entry.id   fe337a99561abdd9b5b1bdda58dee2d9
#
_cell.length_a   1.000
_cell.length_b   1.000
_cell.length_c   1.000
_cell.angle_alpha   90.00
_cell.angle_beta   90.00
_cell.angle_gamma   90.00
#
_symmetry.space_group_name_H-M   'P 1'
#
loop_
_entity.id
_entity.type
_entity.pdbx_description
1 polymer ?
#
loop_
_entity_poly.entity_id
_entity_poly.type
_entity_poly.pdbx_seq_one_letter_code
_entity_poly.pdbx_strand_id
1 'polypeptide(L)'
;VREAEVVVSYKNAEDVVIEVSQDFFINPLKIALSGVTATGVTFSVTTSDSDLTWIPMVTYKEGFEYWDTPDELFESDIEYFKYLADINDQTLQEFLETMVARGSMEDVYLDGLQPSTDYVLYAYGVTTDGRRTTDIVSEAFRTEDPYEGDITFEFEVKEEDYVLEYSITPSHTGVPYYYGIVTEAQLDQWKAKYGNNIRTAIQKGEIDPSIQELMDYGMISGPSGYFDVFGESDIVDWGYYEVAANTKYILFAARWDENC
;
A
#
# COMPACT_ATOMS: atom_id res chain seq x y z
N VAL A 1 -2.10 -27.46 27.01
CA VAL A 1 -2.46 -28.81 26.57
C VAL A 1 -3.82 -29.13 27.17
N ARG A 2 -4.76 -29.59 26.36
CA ARG A 2 -6.02 -30.18 26.83
C ARG A 2 -5.89 -31.69 26.63
N GLU A 3 -6.15 -32.45 27.69
CA GLU A 3 -6.12 -33.90 27.65
C GLU A 3 -7.53 -34.41 27.91
N ALA A 4 -7.92 -35.42 27.21
CA ALA A 4 -9.17 -36.14 27.40
C ALA A 4 -8.97 -37.64 27.18
N GLU A 5 -9.67 -38.46 27.94
CA GLU A 5 -9.75 -39.89 27.71
C GLU A 5 -11.11 -40.22 27.07
N VAL A 6 -11.08 -40.94 25.98
CA VAL A 6 -12.27 -41.52 25.36
C VAL A 6 -12.27 -43.03 25.66
N VAL A 7 -13.21 -43.46 26.48
CA VAL A 7 -13.36 -44.87 26.81
C VAL A 7 -14.42 -45.49 25.92
N VAL A 8 -14.02 -46.45 25.12
CA VAL A 8 -14.94 -47.25 24.28
C VAL A 8 -15.18 -48.60 24.96
N SER A 9 -16.41 -48.81 25.46
CA SER A 9 -16.82 -50.03 26.14
C SER A 9 -17.82 -50.79 25.32
N TYR A 10 -17.69 -52.11 25.29
CA TYR A 10 -18.65 -53.03 24.69
C TYR A 10 -18.90 -54.23 25.61
N LYS A 11 -20.12 -54.70 25.62
CA LYS A 11 -20.55 -55.78 26.54
C LYS A 11 -19.69 -57.04 26.33
N ASN A 12 -19.00 -57.49 27.43
CA ASN A 12 -18.08 -58.63 27.48
C ASN A 12 -16.75 -58.47 26.71
N ALA A 13 -16.32 -57.24 26.45
CA ALA A 13 -14.98 -56.92 25.95
C ALA A 13 -14.25 -56.04 26.98
N GLU A 14 -12.93 -56.01 26.92
CA GLU A 14 -12.14 -55.04 27.69
C GLU A 14 -12.36 -53.63 27.11
N ASP A 15 -12.43 -52.65 27.99
CA ASP A 15 -12.53 -51.25 27.60
C ASP A 15 -11.27 -50.81 26.84
N VAL A 16 -11.45 -50.08 25.77
CA VAL A 16 -10.35 -49.42 25.05
C VAL A 16 -10.32 -47.96 25.48
N VAL A 17 -9.21 -47.54 26.06
CA VAL A 17 -8.96 -46.15 26.42
C VAL A 17 -8.14 -45.51 25.30
N ILE A 18 -8.65 -44.43 24.75
CA ILE A 18 -7.95 -43.62 23.77
C ILE A 18 -7.59 -42.28 24.47
N GLU A 19 -6.30 -42.09 24.69
CA GLU A 19 -5.79 -40.82 25.17
C GLU A 19 -5.78 -39.80 24.00
N VAL A 20 -6.48 -38.68 24.17
CA VAL A 20 -6.49 -37.58 23.21
C VAL A 20 -5.83 -36.37 23.86
N SER A 21 -4.72 -35.94 23.31
CA SER A 21 -4.08 -34.69 23.70
C SER A 21 -4.23 -33.64 22.60
N GLN A 22 -4.61 -32.46 22.99
CA GLN A 22 -4.62 -31.29 22.10
C GLN A 22 -3.63 -30.27 22.63
N ASP A 23 -2.56 -30.05 21.87
CA ASP A 23 -1.62 -28.96 22.18
C ASP A 23 -2.25 -27.60 21.93
N PHE A 24 -1.84 -26.61 22.70
CA PHE A 24 -2.16 -25.23 22.38
C PHE A 24 -1.50 -24.90 21.04
N PHE A 25 -2.31 -24.65 20.02
CA PHE A 25 -1.82 -24.08 18.80
C PHE A 25 -1.45 -22.61 19.08
N ILE A 26 -0.16 -22.32 19.07
CA ILE A 26 0.32 -20.93 19.09
C ILE A 26 0.47 -20.54 17.64
N ASN A 27 -0.31 -19.54 17.21
CA ASN A 27 -0.15 -18.99 15.87
C ASN A 27 1.29 -18.48 15.72
N PRO A 28 2.04 -18.96 14.73
CA PRO A 28 3.43 -18.54 14.53
C PRO A 28 3.55 -17.09 14.06
N LEU A 29 2.48 -16.53 13.48
CA LEU A 29 2.44 -15.15 12.97
C LEU A 29 2.07 -14.14 14.06
N LYS A 30 2.72 -12.98 14.01
CA LYS A 30 2.36 -11.80 14.82
C LYS A 30 2.49 -10.55 13.97
N ILE A 31 1.50 -9.66 14.06
CA ILE A 31 1.51 -8.35 13.44
C ILE A 31 1.88 -7.30 14.50
N ALA A 32 2.64 -6.31 14.10
CA ALA A 32 2.90 -5.09 14.87
C ALA A 32 2.82 -3.88 13.93
N LEU A 33 2.11 -2.83 14.37
CA LEU A 33 2.06 -1.56 13.67
C LEU A 33 3.03 -0.59 14.33
N SER A 34 3.86 0.11 13.56
CA SER A 34 4.87 1.04 14.07
C SER A 34 4.65 2.49 13.65
N GLY A 35 3.89 2.74 12.61
CA GLY A 35 3.57 4.09 12.15
C GLY A 35 2.30 4.09 11.31
N VAL A 36 1.39 4.99 11.65
CA VAL A 36 0.18 5.24 10.87
C VAL A 36 0.22 6.68 10.40
N THR A 37 -0.05 6.91 9.12
CA THR A 37 -0.15 8.23 8.52
C THR A 37 -1.55 8.47 7.97
N ALA A 38 -1.80 9.59 7.32
CA ALA A 38 -3.08 9.84 6.68
C ALA A 38 -3.37 8.88 5.51
N THR A 39 -2.34 8.37 4.84
CA THR A 39 -2.49 7.56 3.64
C THR A 39 -1.76 6.22 3.69
N GLY A 40 -1.19 5.86 4.82
CA GLY A 40 -0.40 4.64 4.91
C GLY A 40 -0.20 4.11 6.33
N VAL A 41 0.46 2.97 6.42
CA VAL A 41 0.82 2.33 7.68
C VAL A 41 2.15 1.59 7.56
N THR A 42 3.03 1.77 8.54
CA THR A 42 4.22 0.93 8.68
C THR A 42 3.92 -0.24 9.60
N PHE A 43 4.25 -1.43 9.15
CA PHE A 43 3.98 -2.65 9.89
C PHE A 43 5.10 -3.67 9.80
N SER A 44 5.11 -4.57 10.75
CA SER A 44 5.96 -5.76 10.76
C SER A 44 5.10 -7.00 10.95
N VAL A 45 5.46 -8.07 10.24
CA VAL A 45 4.91 -9.40 10.48
C VAL A 45 6.06 -10.33 10.84
N THR A 46 6.07 -10.83 12.06
CA THR A 46 7.09 -11.74 12.54
C THR A 46 6.56 -13.16 12.63
N THR A 47 7.41 -14.12 12.32
CA THR A 47 7.08 -15.55 12.46
C THR A 47 8.18 -16.30 13.21
N SER A 48 7.76 -17.29 14.00
CA SER A 48 8.67 -18.25 14.63
C SER A 48 9.05 -19.42 13.72
N ASP A 49 8.42 -19.53 12.54
CA ASP A 49 8.66 -20.56 11.54
C ASP A 49 9.20 -19.92 10.25
N SER A 50 10.48 -20.11 9.98
CA SER A 50 11.16 -19.54 8.80
C SER A 50 10.70 -20.14 7.47
N ASP A 51 10.09 -21.32 7.49
CA ASP A 51 9.63 -22.02 6.29
C ASP A 51 8.16 -21.71 5.96
N LEU A 52 7.45 -21.07 6.90
CA LEU A 52 6.07 -20.67 6.71
C LEU A 52 5.93 -19.71 5.54
N THR A 53 5.03 -20.04 4.62
CA THR A 53 4.54 -19.12 3.60
C THR A 53 3.26 -18.44 4.09
N TRP A 54 3.17 -17.12 3.93
CA TRP A 54 2.05 -16.33 4.43
C TRP A 54 1.82 -15.09 3.55
N ILE A 55 0.63 -14.50 3.66
CA ILE A 55 0.26 -13.29 2.92
C ILE A 55 -0.27 -12.24 3.92
N PRO A 56 0.20 -10.98 3.86
CA PRO A 56 -0.45 -9.84 4.52
C PRO A 56 -1.54 -9.27 3.63
N MET A 57 -2.66 -8.89 4.22
CA MET A 57 -3.77 -8.24 3.55
C MET A 57 -4.22 -7.03 4.36
N VAL A 58 -4.68 -6.00 3.66
CA VAL A 58 -5.35 -4.86 4.27
C VAL A 58 -6.73 -4.68 3.66
N THR A 59 -7.72 -4.37 4.48
CA THR A 59 -9.07 -4.08 4.02
C THR A 59 -9.75 -3.08 4.94
N TYR A 60 -10.83 -2.45 4.48
CA TYR A 60 -11.69 -1.66 5.35
C TYR A 60 -12.19 -2.51 6.52
N LYS A 61 -12.28 -1.90 7.69
CA LYS A 61 -12.76 -2.60 8.89
C LYS A 61 -14.12 -3.23 8.68
N GLU A 62 -15.05 -2.53 8.04
CA GLU A 62 -16.38 -3.06 7.70
C GLU A 62 -16.31 -4.28 6.79
N GLY A 63 -15.37 -4.29 5.83
CA GLY A 63 -15.14 -5.43 4.94
C GLY A 63 -14.58 -6.64 5.68
N PHE A 64 -13.70 -6.42 6.65
CA PHE A 64 -13.18 -7.49 7.49
C PHE A 64 -14.27 -8.08 8.42
N GLU A 65 -15.09 -7.23 9.01
CA GLU A 65 -16.18 -7.61 9.92
C GLU A 65 -17.42 -8.17 9.18
N TYR A 66 -17.46 -8.09 7.86
CA TYR A 66 -18.56 -8.64 7.04
C TYR A 66 -18.66 -10.17 7.13
N TRP A 67 -17.55 -10.85 7.35
CA TRP A 67 -17.48 -12.29 7.35
C TRP A 67 -17.74 -12.86 8.75
N ASP A 68 -18.65 -13.81 8.85
CA ASP A 68 -19.02 -14.44 10.12
C ASP A 68 -17.90 -15.31 10.69
N THR A 69 -17.05 -15.86 9.82
CA THR A 69 -15.96 -16.77 10.21
C THR A 69 -14.64 -16.45 9.49
N PRO A 70 -13.49 -16.76 10.12
CA PRO A 70 -12.19 -16.68 9.45
C PRO A 70 -12.07 -17.55 8.20
N ASP A 71 -12.84 -18.64 8.12
CA ASP A 71 -12.83 -19.52 6.93
C ASP A 71 -13.50 -18.85 5.74
N GLU A 72 -14.62 -18.16 5.94
CA GLU A 72 -15.31 -17.40 4.89
C GLU A 72 -14.44 -16.26 4.34
N LEU A 73 -13.75 -15.51 5.23
CA LEU A 73 -12.80 -14.49 4.81
C LEU A 73 -11.69 -15.09 3.94
N PHE A 74 -11.08 -16.18 4.41
CA PHE A 74 -10.02 -16.86 3.66
C PHE A 74 -10.50 -17.37 2.30
N GLU A 75 -11.67 -18.00 2.24
CA GLU A 75 -12.26 -18.48 0.99
C GLU A 75 -12.49 -17.32 0.01
N SER A 76 -12.98 -16.17 0.48
CA SER A 76 -13.15 -14.96 -0.31
C SER A 76 -11.81 -14.45 -0.88
N ASP A 77 -10.76 -14.42 -0.07
CA ASP A 77 -9.43 -14.01 -0.52
C ASP A 77 -8.90 -14.96 -1.61
N ILE A 78 -9.08 -16.27 -1.45
CA ILE A 78 -8.66 -17.26 -2.46
C ILE A 78 -9.46 -17.11 -3.76
N GLU A 79 -10.75 -16.82 -3.70
CA GLU A 79 -11.55 -16.54 -4.91
C GLU A 79 -11.06 -15.26 -5.61
N TYR A 80 -10.70 -14.24 -4.84
CA TYR A 80 -10.12 -13.02 -5.39
C TYR A 80 -8.75 -13.27 -6.04
N PHE A 81 -7.88 -14.08 -5.43
CA PHE A 81 -6.59 -14.45 -6.03
C PHE A 81 -6.75 -15.30 -7.29
N LYS A 82 -7.74 -16.19 -7.36
CA LYS A 82 -8.07 -16.91 -8.59
C LYS A 82 -8.48 -15.95 -9.70
N TYR A 83 -9.31 -14.96 -9.38
CA TYR A 83 -9.71 -13.93 -10.34
C TYR A 83 -8.50 -13.13 -10.83
N LEU A 84 -7.59 -12.72 -9.93
CA LEU A 84 -6.37 -12.01 -10.32
C LEU A 84 -5.42 -12.89 -11.15
N ALA A 85 -5.29 -14.16 -10.82
CA ALA A 85 -4.51 -15.12 -11.61
C ALA A 85 -5.07 -15.24 -13.03
N ASP A 86 -6.39 -15.41 -13.17
CA ASP A 86 -7.07 -15.55 -14.47
C ASP A 86 -6.84 -14.32 -15.37
N ILE A 87 -6.94 -13.08 -14.83
CA ILE A 87 -6.69 -11.86 -15.63
C ILE A 87 -5.23 -11.66 -16.03
N ASN A 88 -4.31 -12.35 -15.36
CA ASN A 88 -2.87 -12.35 -15.67
C ASN A 88 -2.42 -13.59 -16.47
N ASP A 89 -3.35 -14.40 -16.97
CA ASP A 89 -3.06 -15.66 -17.67
C ASP A 89 -2.19 -16.63 -16.83
N GLN A 90 -2.39 -16.66 -15.50
CA GLN A 90 -1.66 -17.48 -14.55
C GLN A 90 -2.58 -18.51 -13.89
N THR A 91 -2.00 -19.60 -13.41
CA THR A 91 -2.68 -20.47 -12.44
C THR A 91 -2.66 -19.83 -11.05
N LEU A 92 -3.57 -20.22 -10.16
CA LEU A 92 -3.55 -19.78 -8.75
C LEU A 92 -2.20 -20.05 -8.11
N GLN A 93 -1.57 -21.20 -8.39
CA GLN A 93 -0.28 -21.55 -7.85
C GLN A 93 0.81 -20.57 -8.28
N GLU A 94 0.93 -20.29 -9.58
CA GLU A 94 1.90 -19.33 -10.11
C GLU A 94 1.69 -17.94 -9.54
N PHE A 95 0.44 -17.51 -9.40
CA PHE A 95 0.11 -16.23 -8.78
C PHE A 95 0.52 -16.19 -7.30
N LEU A 96 0.15 -17.19 -6.51
CA LEU A 96 0.49 -17.25 -5.10
C LEU A 96 2.01 -17.37 -4.86
N GLU A 97 2.77 -18.03 -5.73
CA GLU A 97 4.23 -18.09 -5.65
C GLU A 97 4.87 -16.68 -5.71
N THR A 98 4.21 -15.71 -6.35
CA THR A 98 4.67 -14.32 -6.40
C THR A 98 4.21 -13.48 -5.21
N MET A 99 3.13 -13.90 -4.55
CA MET A 99 2.49 -13.11 -3.48
C MET A 99 2.94 -13.51 -2.07
N VAL A 100 3.31 -14.77 -1.86
CA VAL A 100 3.65 -15.25 -0.52
C VAL A 100 4.98 -14.71 -0.02
N ALA A 101 4.95 -14.21 1.21
CA ALA A 101 6.16 -13.91 1.98
C ALA A 101 6.70 -15.18 2.68
N ARG A 102 7.97 -15.16 3.05
CA ARG A 102 8.65 -16.19 3.84
C ARG A 102 9.46 -15.54 4.96
N GLY A 103 9.45 -16.18 6.13
CA GLY A 103 10.13 -15.60 7.30
C GLY A 103 9.46 -14.31 7.78
N SER A 104 10.18 -13.52 8.58
CA SER A 104 9.67 -12.24 9.07
C SER A 104 9.89 -11.11 8.07
N MET A 105 8.95 -10.17 8.03
CA MET A 105 9.07 -8.88 7.34
C MET A 105 9.00 -7.77 8.39
N GLU A 106 9.93 -6.84 8.36
CA GLU A 106 10.02 -5.75 9.35
C GLU A 106 9.96 -4.40 8.64
N ASP A 107 9.28 -3.44 9.27
CA ASP A 107 9.19 -2.03 8.85
C ASP A 107 8.75 -1.85 7.38
N VAL A 108 7.76 -2.65 6.97
CA VAL A 108 7.17 -2.53 5.63
C VAL A 108 6.17 -1.40 5.64
N TYR A 109 6.33 -0.47 4.72
CA TYR A 109 5.37 0.60 4.52
C TYR A 109 4.33 0.20 3.46
N LEU A 110 3.06 0.39 3.78
CA LEU A 110 1.92 0.26 2.88
C LEU A 110 1.28 1.63 2.71
N ASP A 111 1.09 2.06 1.49
CA ASP A 111 0.47 3.33 1.09
C ASP A 111 -0.88 3.14 0.38
N GLY A 112 -1.43 4.23 -0.13
CA GLY A 112 -2.67 4.22 -0.90
C GLY A 112 -3.94 4.09 -0.07
N LEU A 113 -3.86 4.25 1.25
CA LEU A 113 -5.01 4.22 2.13
C LEU A 113 -5.76 5.57 2.11
N GLN A 114 -7.07 5.52 2.36
CA GLN A 114 -7.87 6.73 2.52
C GLN A 114 -7.64 7.36 3.90
N PRO A 115 -7.52 8.69 4.01
CA PRO A 115 -7.43 9.37 5.30
C PRO A 115 -8.67 9.17 6.15
N SER A 116 -8.53 9.35 7.48
CA SER A 116 -9.62 9.28 8.46
C SER A 116 -10.47 7.99 8.39
N THR A 117 -9.87 6.89 7.99
CA THR A 117 -10.58 5.66 7.64
C THR A 117 -10.12 4.48 8.50
N ASP A 118 -11.06 3.66 8.94
CA ASP A 118 -10.78 2.47 9.74
C ASP A 118 -10.43 1.27 8.85
N TYR A 119 -9.28 0.65 9.13
CA TYR A 119 -8.74 -0.51 8.42
C TYR A 119 -8.41 -1.65 9.37
N VAL A 120 -8.26 -2.83 8.79
CA VAL A 120 -7.67 -3.99 9.44
C VAL A 120 -6.55 -4.52 8.55
N LEU A 121 -5.34 -4.60 9.10
CA LEU A 121 -4.26 -5.38 8.57
C LEU A 121 -4.36 -6.80 9.14
N TYR A 122 -4.37 -7.80 8.28
CA TYR A 122 -4.42 -9.19 8.71
C TYR A 122 -3.44 -10.04 7.91
N ALA A 123 -3.06 -11.18 8.47
CA ALA A 123 -2.18 -12.12 7.82
C ALA A 123 -2.53 -13.57 8.19
N TYR A 124 -2.25 -14.47 7.29
CA TYR A 124 -2.42 -15.90 7.50
C TYR A 124 -1.40 -16.72 6.71
N GLY A 125 -1.05 -17.87 7.26
CA GLY A 125 -0.25 -18.84 6.53
C GLY A 125 -1.06 -19.50 5.42
N VAL A 126 -0.46 -19.61 4.24
CA VAL A 126 -1.07 -20.22 3.07
C VAL A 126 -0.03 -20.95 2.23
N THR A 127 -0.39 -22.11 1.71
CA THR A 127 0.42 -22.85 0.73
C THR A 127 0.20 -22.30 -0.68
N THR A 128 1.14 -22.51 -1.57
CA THR A 128 1.01 -22.05 -2.97
C THR A 128 -0.11 -22.75 -3.74
N ASP A 129 -0.64 -23.86 -3.24
CA ASP A 129 -1.85 -24.52 -3.78
C ASP A 129 -3.15 -23.99 -3.13
N GLY A 130 -3.07 -22.90 -2.33
CA GLY A 130 -4.23 -22.18 -1.82
C GLY A 130 -4.88 -22.78 -0.57
N ARG A 131 -4.13 -23.49 0.30
CA ARG A 131 -4.64 -24.02 1.58
C ARG A 131 -4.14 -23.19 2.75
N ARG A 132 -5.03 -22.81 3.65
CA ARG A 132 -4.67 -22.12 4.90
C ARG A 132 -3.90 -23.04 5.84
N THR A 133 -2.83 -22.51 6.42
CA THR A 133 -1.93 -23.27 7.31
C THR A 133 -1.88 -22.72 8.73
N THR A 134 -2.37 -21.50 8.97
CA THR A 134 -2.46 -20.89 10.31
C THR A 134 -3.83 -20.27 10.54
N ASP A 135 -4.13 -19.89 11.79
CA ASP A 135 -5.22 -18.97 12.06
C ASP A 135 -4.88 -17.57 11.50
N ILE A 136 -5.91 -16.76 11.24
CA ILE A 136 -5.75 -15.38 10.84
C ILE A 136 -5.33 -14.55 12.07
N VAL A 137 -4.28 -13.76 11.94
CA VAL A 137 -3.92 -12.71 12.90
C VAL A 137 -4.31 -11.37 12.31
N SER A 138 -4.74 -10.42 13.14
CA SER A 138 -5.18 -9.11 12.66
C SER A 138 -4.91 -8.01 13.67
N GLU A 139 -4.65 -6.80 13.15
CA GLU A 139 -4.54 -5.56 13.91
C GLU A 139 -5.38 -4.49 13.22
N ALA A 140 -6.25 -3.83 13.99
CA ALA A 140 -7.08 -2.74 13.51
C ALA A 140 -6.37 -1.41 13.73
N PHE A 141 -6.53 -0.50 12.78
CA PHE A 141 -6.01 0.85 12.88
C PHE A 141 -6.93 1.84 12.17
N ARG A 142 -6.74 3.13 12.45
CA ARG A 142 -7.38 4.21 11.74
C ARG A 142 -6.31 5.13 11.19
N THR A 143 -6.38 5.43 9.91
CA THR A 143 -5.51 6.43 9.28
C THR A 143 -5.74 7.82 9.89
N GLU A 144 -4.69 8.63 9.92
CA GLU A 144 -4.76 9.99 10.42
C GLU A 144 -5.67 10.87 9.57
N ASP A 145 -6.09 11.99 10.12
CA ASP A 145 -6.80 13.01 9.37
C ASP A 145 -5.85 13.67 8.34
N PRO A 146 -6.36 14.15 7.19
CA PRO A 146 -5.54 14.86 6.23
C PRO A 146 -4.88 16.09 6.85
N TYR A 147 -3.59 16.29 6.56
CA TYR A 147 -2.93 17.52 6.97
C TYR A 147 -3.46 18.71 6.16
N GLU A 148 -4.04 19.71 6.83
CA GLU A 148 -4.65 20.89 6.19
C GLU A 148 -3.71 22.10 6.12
N GLY A 149 -2.51 22.01 6.72
CA GLY A 149 -1.55 23.10 6.74
C GLY A 149 -0.80 23.28 5.42
N ASP A 150 0.01 24.33 5.34
CA ASP A 150 0.91 24.57 4.20
C ASP A 150 2.02 23.53 4.18
N ILE A 151 2.36 23.03 2.99
CA ILE A 151 3.50 22.15 2.75
C ILE A 151 4.59 22.90 1.98
N THR A 152 5.82 22.54 2.26
CA THR A 152 7.00 22.98 1.52
C THR A 152 7.69 21.80 0.90
N PHE A 153 8.50 22.05 -0.12
CA PHE A 153 9.22 21.01 -0.84
C PHE A 153 10.72 21.30 -0.84
N GLU A 154 11.50 20.28 -0.60
CA GLU A 154 12.93 20.30 -0.84
C GLU A 154 13.21 19.59 -2.17
N PHE A 155 14.11 20.16 -2.96
CA PHE A 155 14.47 19.64 -4.28
C PHE A 155 15.96 19.35 -4.31
N GLU A 156 16.30 18.15 -4.76
CA GLU A 156 17.65 17.82 -5.19
C GLU A 156 17.65 17.61 -6.70
N VAL A 157 18.56 18.25 -7.41
CA VAL A 157 18.67 18.14 -8.88
C VAL A 157 20.13 17.93 -9.24
N LYS A 158 20.37 16.90 -10.05
CA LYS A 158 21.67 16.57 -10.60
C LYS A 158 21.57 16.46 -12.11
N GLU A 159 22.44 17.13 -12.82
CA GLU A 159 22.53 17.06 -14.27
C GLU A 159 23.66 16.10 -14.68
N GLU A 160 23.35 15.15 -15.53
CA GLU A 160 24.30 14.19 -16.08
C GLU A 160 23.93 13.87 -17.54
N ASP A 161 24.83 14.19 -18.48
CA ASP A 161 24.71 13.82 -19.90
C ASP A 161 23.34 14.07 -20.56
N TYR A 162 22.78 15.28 -20.41
CA TYR A 162 21.45 15.67 -20.91
C TYR A 162 20.26 15.02 -20.22
N VAL A 163 20.46 14.53 -19.02
CA VAL A 163 19.42 14.01 -18.14
C VAL A 163 19.43 14.79 -16.83
N LEU A 164 18.28 15.21 -16.36
CA LEU A 164 18.10 15.67 -14.99
C LEU A 164 17.66 14.47 -14.15
N GLU A 165 18.47 14.12 -13.18
CA GLU A 165 18.07 13.29 -12.05
C GLU A 165 17.56 14.22 -10.96
N TYR A 166 16.38 13.96 -10.43
CA TYR A 166 15.78 14.83 -9.43
C TYR A 166 15.09 14.04 -8.33
N SER A 167 14.98 14.67 -7.17
CA SER A 167 14.13 14.22 -6.08
C SER A 167 13.34 15.37 -5.47
N ILE A 168 12.17 15.06 -4.94
CA ILE A 168 11.23 16.01 -4.32
C ILE A 168 10.82 15.43 -2.98
N THR A 169 11.12 16.13 -1.90
CA THR A 169 10.78 15.72 -0.53
C THR A 169 9.77 16.71 0.04
N PRO A 170 8.50 16.31 0.26
CA PRO A 170 7.52 17.15 0.92
C PRO A 170 7.79 17.24 2.42
N SER A 171 7.43 18.38 3.04
CA SER A 171 7.58 18.57 4.50
C SER A 171 6.58 17.80 5.34
N HIS A 172 5.50 17.29 4.73
CA HIS A 172 4.47 16.48 5.38
C HIS A 172 4.01 15.38 4.44
N THR A 173 3.73 14.23 5.03
CA THR A 173 3.27 13.03 4.35
C THR A 173 1.77 13.02 4.17
N GLY A 174 1.27 12.20 3.25
CA GLY A 174 -0.17 12.02 3.06
C GLY A 174 -0.90 13.25 2.51
N VAL A 175 -0.17 14.24 2.01
CA VAL A 175 -0.74 15.43 1.37
C VAL A 175 -0.53 15.32 -0.13
N PRO A 176 -1.61 15.29 -0.94
CA PRO A 176 -1.47 15.24 -2.37
C PRO A 176 -0.82 16.51 -2.90
N TYR A 177 0.06 16.35 -3.85
CA TYR A 177 0.70 17.45 -4.54
C TYR A 177 0.94 17.12 -6.01
N TYR A 178 1.12 18.12 -6.82
CA TYR A 178 1.54 17.98 -8.22
C TYR A 178 2.93 18.57 -8.41
N TYR A 179 3.66 18.02 -9.34
CA TYR A 179 4.98 18.50 -9.70
C TYR A 179 5.21 18.41 -11.20
N GLY A 180 6.24 19.06 -11.68
CA GLY A 180 6.61 18.98 -13.08
C GLY A 180 7.93 19.67 -13.38
N ILE A 181 8.44 19.41 -14.57
CA ILE A 181 9.62 20.05 -15.13
C ILE A 181 9.21 20.80 -16.39
N VAL A 182 9.49 22.08 -16.44
CA VAL A 182 9.17 22.95 -17.58
C VAL A 182 10.37 23.81 -17.96
N THR A 183 10.40 24.29 -19.16
CA THR A 183 11.38 25.30 -19.54
C THR A 183 11.00 26.67 -18.94
N GLU A 184 12.00 27.52 -18.67
CA GLU A 184 11.74 28.89 -18.20
C GLU A 184 10.83 29.66 -19.19
N ALA A 185 10.99 29.42 -20.48
CA ALA A 185 10.15 30.05 -21.51
C ALA A 185 8.67 29.61 -21.42
N GLN A 186 8.40 28.33 -21.15
CA GLN A 186 7.03 27.85 -20.92
C GLN A 186 6.44 28.49 -19.66
N LEU A 187 7.19 28.50 -18.56
CA LEU A 187 6.73 29.11 -17.31
C LEU A 187 6.42 30.60 -17.51
N ASP A 188 7.22 31.36 -18.26
CA ASP A 188 6.98 32.76 -18.56
C ASP A 188 5.72 32.96 -19.42
N GLN A 189 5.46 32.07 -20.38
CA GLN A 189 4.21 32.07 -21.15
C GLN A 189 3.00 31.82 -20.24
N TRP A 190 3.09 30.88 -19.30
CA TRP A 190 2.02 30.62 -18.35
C TRP A 190 1.77 31.80 -17.41
N LYS A 191 2.83 32.41 -16.88
CA LYS A 191 2.73 33.59 -16.06
C LYS A 191 2.08 34.75 -16.82
N ALA A 192 2.39 34.91 -18.09
CA ALA A 192 1.78 35.95 -18.94
C ALA A 192 0.27 35.68 -19.16
N LYS A 193 -0.14 34.42 -19.29
CA LYS A 193 -1.52 34.04 -19.55
C LYS A 193 -2.38 33.97 -18.28
N TYR A 194 -1.83 33.43 -17.21
CA TYR A 194 -2.57 33.12 -15.99
C TYR A 194 -2.16 33.97 -14.77
N GLY A 195 -1.12 34.80 -14.90
CA GLY A 195 -0.60 35.61 -13.81
C GLY A 195 -0.07 34.76 -12.67
N ASN A 196 -0.32 35.22 -11.44
CA ASN A 196 0.07 34.48 -10.23
C ASN A 196 -0.90 33.31 -9.89
N ASN A 197 -1.93 33.10 -10.70
CA ASN A 197 -2.96 32.08 -10.49
C ASN A 197 -2.72 30.80 -11.32
N ILE A 198 -1.47 30.54 -11.71
CA ILE A 198 -1.11 29.35 -12.51
C ILE A 198 -1.63 28.07 -11.85
N ARG A 199 -1.43 27.94 -10.54
CA ARG A 199 -1.93 26.82 -9.75
C ARG A 199 -3.44 26.63 -9.90
N THR A 200 -4.21 27.70 -9.73
CA THR A 200 -5.67 27.67 -9.88
C THR A 200 -6.10 27.33 -11.31
N ALA A 201 -5.38 27.81 -12.31
CA ALA A 201 -5.65 27.46 -13.70
C ALA A 201 -5.39 25.97 -14.00
N ILE A 202 -4.31 25.41 -13.47
CA ILE A 202 -4.01 23.98 -13.54
C ILE A 202 -5.14 23.16 -12.87
N GLN A 203 -5.50 23.49 -11.65
CA GLN A 203 -6.53 22.78 -10.88
C GLN A 203 -7.92 22.82 -11.53
N LYS A 204 -8.24 23.90 -12.23
CA LYS A 204 -9.52 24.05 -12.94
C LYS A 204 -9.54 23.47 -14.35
N GLY A 205 -8.43 22.90 -14.82
CA GLY A 205 -8.31 22.46 -16.19
C GLY A 205 -8.32 23.62 -17.21
N GLU A 206 -8.08 24.85 -16.80
CA GLU A 206 -7.96 26.03 -17.65
C GLU A 206 -6.55 26.19 -18.22
N ILE A 207 -5.89 25.07 -18.51
CA ILE A 207 -4.49 25.00 -18.89
C ILE A 207 -4.31 24.71 -20.36
N ASP A 208 -3.16 25.15 -20.87
CA ASP A 208 -2.71 24.78 -22.20
C ASP A 208 -2.65 23.23 -22.32
N PRO A 209 -3.05 22.63 -23.45
CA PRO A 209 -3.01 21.19 -23.66
C PRO A 209 -1.65 20.54 -23.34
N SER A 210 -0.56 21.28 -23.50
CA SER A 210 0.79 20.80 -23.12
C SER A 210 0.97 20.55 -21.63
N ILE A 211 0.23 21.26 -20.76
CA ILE A 211 0.23 21.03 -19.31
C ILE A 211 -0.73 19.92 -18.95
N GLN A 212 -1.87 19.85 -19.62
CA GLN A 212 -2.80 18.75 -19.45
C GLN A 212 -2.10 17.42 -19.77
N GLU A 213 -1.25 17.41 -20.79
CA GLU A 213 -0.44 16.26 -21.14
C GLU A 213 0.50 15.85 -19.99
N LEU A 214 1.12 16.81 -19.29
CA LEU A 214 1.92 16.53 -18.09
C LEU A 214 1.09 15.95 -16.95
N MET A 215 -0.14 16.42 -16.76
CA MET A 215 -1.06 15.89 -15.76
C MET A 215 -1.54 14.46 -16.11
N ASP A 216 -1.80 14.20 -17.39
CA ASP A 216 -2.26 12.92 -17.91
C ASP A 216 -1.18 11.82 -17.80
N TYR A 217 0.10 12.19 -17.67
CA TYR A 217 1.22 11.27 -17.41
C TYR A 217 1.48 10.98 -15.94
N GLY A 218 0.57 11.29 -15.04
CA GLY A 218 0.69 10.93 -13.63
C GLY A 218 1.59 11.87 -12.82
N MET A 219 1.74 13.10 -13.24
CA MET A 219 2.53 14.11 -12.52
C MET A 219 1.75 14.79 -11.37
N ILE A 220 0.60 14.27 -11.01
CA ILE A 220 -0.15 14.66 -9.82
C ILE A 220 -0.15 13.49 -8.85
N SER A 221 0.33 13.75 -7.68
CA SER A 221 0.46 12.76 -6.62
C SER A 221 -0.60 12.97 -5.56
N GLY A 222 -1.25 11.92 -5.12
CA GLY A 222 -2.29 12.03 -4.12
C GLY A 222 -3.01 10.73 -3.79
N PRO A 223 -3.87 10.73 -2.77
CA PRO A 223 -4.50 9.52 -2.24
C PRO A 223 -5.63 8.95 -3.09
N SER A 224 -6.01 9.57 -4.19
CA SER A 224 -7.03 9.02 -5.09
C SER A 224 -6.36 8.23 -6.21
N GLY A 225 -6.88 7.07 -6.56
CA GLY A 225 -6.29 6.14 -7.51
C GLY A 225 -6.06 6.62 -8.96
N TYR A 226 -6.19 7.91 -9.20
CA TYR A 226 -5.81 8.59 -10.44
C TYR A 226 -4.39 9.15 -10.41
N PHE A 227 -3.77 9.21 -9.24
CA PHE A 227 -2.48 9.84 -9.03
C PHE A 227 -1.63 8.89 -8.24
N ASP A 228 -0.39 8.73 -8.63
CA ASP A 228 0.56 8.03 -7.80
C ASP A 228 0.61 8.72 -6.44
N VAL A 229 0.49 7.96 -5.38
CA VAL A 229 0.52 8.48 -4.03
C VAL A 229 1.95 8.73 -3.65
N PHE A 230 2.26 10.00 -3.50
CA PHE A 230 3.55 10.42 -2.97
C PHE A 230 3.26 11.31 -1.77
N GLY A 231 4.13 11.40 -0.88
CA GLY A 231 3.94 12.28 0.26
C GLY A 231 4.05 11.55 1.56
N GLU A 232 4.91 10.57 1.59
CA GLU A 232 5.28 9.88 2.79
C GLU A 232 6.59 10.38 3.34
N SER A 233 6.80 10.22 4.66
CA SER A 233 7.96 10.77 5.35
C SER A 233 9.29 10.31 4.78
N ASP A 234 9.31 9.15 4.16
CA ASP A 234 10.50 8.53 3.62
C ASP A 234 10.48 8.43 2.10
N ILE A 235 9.42 8.93 1.44
CA ILE A 235 9.32 8.88 0.01
C ILE A 235 9.75 10.20 -0.57
N VAL A 236 10.81 10.06 -1.30
CA VAL A 236 11.36 11.07 -2.16
C VAL A 236 10.87 10.73 -3.55
N ASP A 237 10.05 11.59 -4.13
CA ASP A 237 9.79 11.49 -5.56
C ASP A 237 11.10 11.64 -6.30
N TRP A 238 11.42 10.69 -7.13
CA TRP A 238 12.61 10.76 -7.94
C TRP A 238 12.30 10.40 -9.38
N GLY A 239 13.06 10.97 -10.30
CA GLY A 239 12.87 10.69 -11.71
C GLY A 239 14.03 11.18 -12.56
N TYR A 240 13.92 10.84 -13.82
CA TYR A 240 14.85 11.26 -14.86
C TYR A 240 14.07 12.02 -15.93
N TYR A 241 14.61 13.14 -16.35
CA TYR A 241 14.03 13.96 -17.40
C TYR A 241 15.07 14.32 -18.44
N GLU A 242 14.82 14.00 -19.73
CA GLU A 242 15.72 14.36 -20.81
C GLU A 242 15.66 15.87 -21.08
N VAL A 243 16.81 16.51 -21.15
CA VAL A 243 16.92 17.96 -21.31
C VAL A 243 17.68 18.34 -22.57
N ALA A 244 17.26 19.43 -23.18
CA ALA A 244 17.97 20.01 -24.33
C ALA A 244 19.14 20.88 -23.88
N ALA A 245 20.24 20.83 -24.61
CA ALA A 245 21.41 21.66 -24.36
C ALA A 245 21.07 23.16 -24.34
N ASN A 246 21.73 23.91 -23.45
CA ASN A 246 21.58 25.35 -23.29
C ASN A 246 20.13 25.82 -23.01
N THR A 247 19.31 24.97 -22.42
CA THR A 247 17.93 25.28 -22.05
C THR A 247 17.81 25.29 -20.54
N LYS A 248 17.21 26.34 -19.99
CA LYS A 248 16.95 26.43 -18.55
C LYS A 248 15.62 25.77 -18.23
N TYR A 249 15.67 24.83 -17.32
CA TYR A 249 14.50 24.12 -16.79
C TYR A 249 14.19 24.53 -15.36
N ILE A 250 12.94 24.35 -14.98
CA ILE A 250 12.43 24.64 -13.63
C ILE A 250 11.66 23.40 -13.18
N LEU A 251 12.14 22.79 -12.12
CA LEU A 251 11.39 21.78 -11.36
C LEU A 251 10.51 22.52 -10.36
N PHE A 252 9.24 22.19 -10.29
CA PHE A 252 8.28 22.80 -9.38
C PHE A 252 7.41 21.73 -8.73
N ALA A 253 6.91 22.02 -7.54
CA ALA A 253 5.88 21.25 -6.85
C ALA A 253 4.92 22.20 -6.12
N ALA A 254 3.67 21.79 -5.99
CA ALA A 254 2.68 22.52 -5.22
C ALA A 254 1.60 21.58 -4.70
N ARG A 255 1.06 21.88 -3.50
CA ARG A 255 -0.06 21.15 -2.94
C ARG A 255 -1.23 21.10 -3.92
N TRP A 256 -1.82 19.91 -4.04
CA TRP A 256 -3.09 19.74 -4.73
C TRP A 256 -4.25 19.93 -3.74
N ASP A 257 -5.24 20.73 -4.13
CA ASP A 257 -6.46 20.96 -3.36
C ASP A 257 -7.62 21.12 -4.35
N GLU A 258 -8.64 20.29 -4.24
CA GLU A 258 -9.81 20.31 -5.11
C GLU A 258 -10.62 21.61 -4.99
N ASN A 259 -10.43 22.38 -3.92
CA ASN A 259 -11.16 23.60 -3.61
C ASN A 259 -10.40 24.89 -3.88
N CYS A 260 -9.16 24.81 -4.38
CA CYS A 260 -8.32 26.00 -4.65
C CYS A 260 -8.35 26.41 -6.10
#